data_276a7452d92c7a3fa1a167e11a889ecf
#
_entry.id   276a7452d92c7a3fa1a167e11a889ecf
#
_cell.length_a   1.000
_cell.length_b   1.000
_cell.length_c   1.000
_cell.angle_alpha   90.00
_cell.angle_beta   90.00
_cell.angle_gamma   90.00
#
_symmetry.space_group_name_H-M   'P 1'
#
loop_
_entity.id
_entity.type
_entity.pdbx_description
1 polymer ?
#
loop_
_entity_poly.entity_id
_entity_poly.type
_entity_poly.pdbx_seq_one_letter_code
_entity_poly.pdbx_strand_id
1 'polypeptide(L)'
;TIPPRATMDLVTNLILKPGINRVTVTCEVKSTASLDKKVSVVCSAVQFNGKTLRQPSGAGVQEQRIGIAIRQRGQDGVHTYRIPGIGTSKKGTLLSVYDIRRRGGGDLPGDVDVGLSRSFNHGQSWEPMQVIMDMGDDPKWNYDGIGDPTILVDEKTGTIWVAATWSHGNRSWHGSGPGMTPEETGQFMLVKSDDDGATWSQPINITSQIKDPKWRFVLQGPGNGISLKDGTIVFPAQYRGENEAPVSGKPFSTIIWSKDQGATWTIGSGVKIDTTEAQVVQLGDGSIMINCRDNRGGSRSVYTTMDLGKTWAVHPTSRSALPEPTCNAGLLRVEHPKFGPLLLFSNPNTTRGRNHFTLKLSNDEGMTWPEQWHYLYDERGGSGYSVIT
;
A
#
# COMPACT_ATOMS: atom_id res chain seq x y z
N THR A 1 15.48 1.31 31.28
CA THR A 1 14.65 0.19 30.79
C THR A 1 14.33 -0.74 31.95
N ILE A 2 13.05 -1.01 32.14
CA ILE A 2 12.60 -1.97 33.17
C ILE A 2 12.27 -3.27 32.44
N PRO A 3 12.81 -4.42 32.84
CA PRO A 3 12.45 -5.69 32.20
C PRO A 3 10.98 -6.02 32.45
N PRO A 4 10.26 -6.58 31.46
CA PRO A 4 8.84 -6.89 31.58
C PRO A 4 8.60 -7.89 32.70
N ARG A 5 7.61 -7.60 33.54
CA ARG A 5 7.12 -8.43 34.64
C ARG A 5 5.60 -8.55 34.56
N ALA A 6 5.02 -9.47 35.27
CA ALA A 6 3.56 -9.61 35.34
C ALA A 6 2.86 -8.34 35.87
N THR A 7 3.51 -7.60 36.76
CA THR A 7 3.04 -6.29 37.24
C THR A 7 4.23 -5.36 37.41
N MET A 8 4.08 -4.10 37.01
CA MET A 8 5.11 -3.07 37.11
C MET A 8 4.51 -1.78 37.63
N ASP A 9 5.17 -1.16 38.59
CA ASP A 9 4.89 0.22 39.00
C ASP A 9 5.80 1.17 38.21
N LEU A 10 5.19 2.06 37.43
CA LEU A 10 5.88 3.12 36.70
C LEU A 10 5.73 4.43 37.51
N VAL A 11 6.81 4.85 38.16
CA VAL A 11 6.83 6.10 38.95
C VAL A 11 7.38 7.23 38.09
N THR A 12 6.67 8.37 38.07
CA THR A 12 7.09 9.55 37.31
C THR A 12 6.69 10.82 38.05
N ASN A 13 7.45 11.87 37.90
CA ASN A 13 7.20 13.21 38.46
C ASN A 13 6.50 14.15 37.45
N LEU A 14 5.48 13.64 36.76
CA LEU A 14 4.71 14.44 35.79
C LEU A 14 3.83 15.46 36.52
N ILE A 15 3.88 16.71 36.06
CA ILE A 15 2.95 17.75 36.47
C ILE A 15 1.76 17.70 35.53
N LEU A 16 0.59 17.32 36.05
CA LEU A 16 -0.64 17.29 35.27
C LEU A 16 -1.17 18.73 35.10
N LYS A 17 -1.66 19.01 33.91
CA LYS A 17 -2.32 20.31 33.59
C LYS A 17 -3.84 20.15 33.69
N PRO A 18 -4.59 21.22 33.93
CA PRO A 18 -6.05 21.17 33.80
C PRO A 18 -6.48 20.65 32.44
N GLY A 19 -7.48 19.76 32.40
CA GLY A 19 -7.98 19.15 31.19
C GLY A 19 -7.46 17.72 30.98
N ILE A 20 -7.39 17.26 29.70
CA ILE A 20 -6.98 15.91 29.35
C ILE A 20 -5.46 15.81 29.34
N ASN A 21 -4.91 14.90 30.12
CA ASN A 21 -3.50 14.54 30.11
C ASN A 21 -3.35 13.14 29.51
N ARG A 22 -2.48 13.01 28.52
CA ARG A 22 -2.18 11.73 27.88
C ARG A 22 -0.79 11.25 28.33
N VAL A 23 -0.74 10.05 28.87
CA VAL A 23 0.51 9.37 29.23
C VAL A 23 0.68 8.18 28.29
N THR A 24 1.82 8.10 27.63
CA THR A 24 2.16 6.99 26.72
C THR A 24 3.23 6.13 27.38
N VAL A 25 2.97 4.82 27.44
CA VAL A 25 3.95 3.82 27.84
C VAL A 25 4.45 3.14 26.57
N THR A 26 5.76 3.17 26.37
CA THR A 26 6.41 2.52 25.21
C THR A 26 7.21 1.32 25.68
N CYS A 27 7.24 0.27 24.85
CA CYS A 27 8.05 -0.92 25.04
C CYS A 27 9.08 -1.01 23.92
N GLU A 28 10.34 -1.23 24.27
CA GLU A 28 11.36 -1.61 23.30
C GLU A 28 11.33 -3.13 23.09
N VAL A 29 11.18 -3.55 21.84
CA VAL A 29 11.15 -4.96 21.47
C VAL A 29 12.53 -5.36 20.97
N LYS A 30 13.08 -6.47 21.52
CA LYS A 30 14.37 -7.00 21.05
C LYS A 30 14.25 -7.47 19.60
N SER A 31 15.29 -7.27 18.80
CA SER A 31 15.36 -7.75 17.40
C SER A 31 15.20 -9.28 17.26
N THR A 32 15.48 -10.02 18.33
CA THR A 32 15.33 -11.48 18.41
C THR A 32 13.95 -11.94 18.92
N ALA A 33 13.02 -11.02 19.17
CA ALA A 33 11.68 -11.37 19.61
C ALA A 33 10.91 -12.11 18.52
N SER A 34 10.25 -13.20 18.87
CA SER A 34 9.43 -13.96 17.94
C SER A 34 8.22 -13.14 17.47
N LEU A 35 8.01 -13.02 16.15
CA LEU A 35 6.85 -12.35 15.56
C LEU A 35 5.52 -13.06 15.85
N ASP A 36 5.56 -14.31 16.33
CA ASP A 36 4.37 -15.04 16.81
C ASP A 36 3.85 -14.55 18.16
N LYS A 37 4.66 -13.78 18.86
CA LYS A 37 4.31 -13.27 20.19
C LYS A 37 3.48 -11.99 20.09
N LYS A 38 2.71 -11.78 21.14
CA LYS A 38 1.96 -10.55 21.37
C LYS A 38 2.39 -9.92 22.69
N VAL A 39 2.27 -8.62 22.77
CA VAL A 39 2.43 -7.86 24.01
C VAL A 39 1.07 -7.33 24.40
N SER A 40 0.64 -7.64 25.61
CA SER A 40 -0.56 -7.05 26.19
C SER A 40 -0.22 -6.22 27.42
N VAL A 41 -0.83 -5.07 27.55
CA VAL A 41 -0.64 -4.16 28.68
C VAL A 41 -1.99 -3.72 29.20
N VAL A 42 -2.14 -3.78 30.51
CA VAL A 42 -3.30 -3.25 31.24
C VAL A 42 -2.81 -2.26 32.28
N CYS A 43 -3.38 -1.08 32.29
CA CYS A 43 -3.20 -0.15 33.39
C CYS A 43 -4.24 -0.50 34.49
N SER A 44 -3.82 -1.13 35.57
CA SER A 44 -4.72 -1.56 36.64
C SER A 44 -5.13 -0.41 37.57
N ALA A 45 -4.24 0.54 37.78
CA ALA A 45 -4.51 1.74 38.59
C ALA A 45 -3.54 2.86 38.25
N VAL A 46 -3.99 4.10 38.50
CA VAL A 46 -3.14 5.30 38.51
C VAL A 46 -3.17 5.89 39.92
N GLN A 47 -2.00 6.11 40.49
CA GLN A 47 -1.88 6.84 41.76
C GLN A 47 -1.46 8.28 41.49
N PHE A 48 -2.18 9.22 42.06
CA PHE A 48 -1.89 10.64 41.95
C PHE A 48 -2.10 11.34 43.31
N ASN A 49 -1.04 11.96 43.82
CA ASN A 49 -1.06 12.63 45.15
C ASN A 49 -1.64 11.75 46.27
N GLY A 50 -1.19 10.48 46.34
CA GLY A 50 -1.63 9.51 47.36
C GLY A 50 -3.03 8.94 47.16
N LYS A 51 -3.76 9.36 46.10
CA LYS A 51 -5.08 8.81 45.75
C LYS A 51 -4.98 7.84 44.61
N THR A 52 -5.59 6.66 44.74
CA THR A 52 -5.70 5.68 43.67
C THR A 52 -6.93 6.01 42.81
N LEU A 53 -6.68 6.29 41.53
CA LEU A 53 -7.70 6.40 40.51
C LEU A 53 -7.85 5.03 39.84
N ARG A 54 -8.99 4.39 40.00
CA ARG A 54 -9.26 3.12 39.32
C ARG A 54 -9.68 3.39 37.88
N GLN A 55 -9.25 2.52 36.99
CA GLN A 55 -9.71 2.55 35.61
C GLN A 55 -11.23 2.32 35.55
N PRO A 56 -11.96 3.06 34.68
CA PRO A 56 -13.37 2.76 34.46
C PRO A 56 -13.52 1.30 34.00
N SER A 57 -14.53 0.61 34.52
CA SER A 57 -14.89 -0.72 34.06
C SER A 57 -15.17 -0.68 32.56
N GLY A 58 -14.39 -1.40 31.74
CA GLY A 58 -14.56 -1.45 30.29
C GLY A 58 -13.34 -1.06 29.45
N ALA A 59 -12.24 -0.60 30.05
CA ALA A 59 -10.99 -0.49 29.32
C ALA A 59 -10.42 -1.91 29.11
N GLY A 60 -10.62 -2.43 27.92
CA GLY A 60 -10.14 -3.76 27.53
C GLY A 60 -8.61 -3.89 27.55
N VAL A 61 -8.15 -5.11 27.62
CA VAL A 61 -6.73 -5.44 27.41
C VAL A 61 -6.31 -4.94 26.03
N GLN A 62 -5.28 -4.11 26.00
CA GLN A 62 -4.66 -3.71 24.73
C GLN A 62 -3.62 -4.76 24.36
N GLU A 63 -3.89 -5.51 23.32
CA GLU A 63 -2.98 -6.54 22.81
C GLU A 63 -2.38 -6.08 21.49
N GLN A 64 -1.07 -6.16 21.35
CA GLN A 64 -0.35 -5.77 20.15
C GLN A 64 0.54 -6.93 19.67
N ARG A 65 0.49 -7.25 18.37
CA ARG A 65 1.53 -8.06 17.76
C ARG A 65 2.84 -7.28 17.67
N ILE A 66 3.94 -8.02 17.65
CA ILE A 66 5.28 -7.42 17.52
C ILE A 66 5.46 -6.95 16.08
N GLY A 67 5.86 -5.70 15.94
CA GLY A 67 6.12 -5.07 14.64
C GLY A 67 6.82 -3.74 14.84
N ILE A 68 7.36 -3.20 13.75
CA ILE A 68 8.01 -1.89 13.73
C ILE A 68 7.11 -0.92 12.98
N ALA A 69 6.75 0.18 13.62
CA ALA A 69 6.04 1.27 12.97
C ALA A 69 7.04 2.11 12.19
N ILE A 70 6.95 2.08 10.85
CA ILE A 70 7.79 2.94 9.99
C ILE A 70 7.43 4.41 10.24
N ARG A 71 6.13 4.71 10.30
CA ARG A 71 5.58 6.02 10.65
C ARG A 71 4.35 5.86 11.53
N GLN A 72 4.10 6.86 12.38
CA GLN A 72 2.95 6.90 13.28
C GLN A 72 2.16 8.18 13.06
N ARG A 73 0.85 8.09 13.24
CA ARG A 73 -0.04 9.25 13.22
C ARG A 73 0.46 10.35 14.15
N GLY A 74 0.54 11.58 13.66
CA GLY A 74 1.01 12.75 14.40
C GLY A 74 2.53 12.92 14.41
N GLN A 75 3.30 11.95 13.96
CA GLN A 75 4.74 12.09 13.78
C GLN A 75 5.02 13.12 12.67
N ASP A 76 6.11 13.88 12.79
CA ASP A 76 6.54 14.90 11.82
C ASP A 76 5.44 15.93 11.47
N GLY A 77 4.46 16.15 12.39
CA GLY A 77 3.32 17.04 12.16
C GLY A 77 2.25 16.52 11.20
N VAL A 78 2.36 15.28 10.73
CA VAL A 78 1.46 14.66 9.77
C VAL A 78 0.26 14.03 10.48
N HIS A 79 -0.96 14.34 9.98
CA HIS A 79 -2.17 13.78 10.57
C HIS A 79 -2.27 12.26 10.41
N THR A 80 -1.97 11.71 9.22
CA THR A 80 -2.12 10.28 8.93
C THR A 80 -1.14 9.85 7.85
N TYR A 81 -0.56 8.65 8.03
CA TYR A 81 0.20 7.94 6.99
C TYR A 81 -0.63 6.76 6.51
N ARG A 82 -0.77 6.59 5.19
CA ARG A 82 -1.54 5.50 4.58
C ARG A 82 -0.95 5.05 3.25
N ILE A 83 -1.60 4.07 2.64
CA ILE A 83 -1.33 3.58 1.28
C ILE A 83 0.14 3.17 1.12
N PRO A 84 0.56 2.09 1.80
CA PRO A 84 1.94 1.65 1.75
C PRO A 84 2.30 1.03 0.39
N GLY A 85 3.52 1.29 -0.06
CA GLY A 85 4.26 0.48 -1.01
C GLY A 85 5.60 0.10 -0.39
N ILE A 86 6.16 -1.07 -0.71
CA ILE A 86 7.47 -1.46 -0.23
C ILE A 86 8.24 -2.20 -1.32
N GLY A 87 9.49 -1.83 -1.52
CA GLY A 87 10.39 -2.49 -2.47
C GLY A 87 11.76 -2.72 -1.86
N THR A 88 12.45 -3.72 -2.37
CA THR A 88 13.85 -3.99 -2.05
C THR A 88 14.73 -3.62 -3.24
N SER A 89 15.66 -2.69 -3.05
CA SER A 89 16.58 -2.30 -4.12
C SER A 89 17.61 -3.40 -4.41
N LYS A 90 18.31 -3.30 -5.54
CA LYS A 90 19.42 -4.21 -5.87
C LYS A 90 20.55 -4.21 -4.86
N LYS A 91 20.66 -3.18 -4.04
CA LYS A 91 21.64 -3.11 -2.93
C LYS A 91 21.12 -3.72 -1.64
N GLY A 92 19.85 -4.19 -1.61
CA GLY A 92 19.21 -4.73 -0.41
C GLY A 92 18.59 -3.67 0.50
N THR A 93 18.54 -2.41 0.06
CA THR A 93 17.85 -1.34 0.80
C THR A 93 16.35 -1.55 0.73
N LEU A 94 15.67 -1.56 1.87
CA LEU A 94 14.22 -1.52 1.91
C LEU A 94 13.75 -0.08 1.71
N LEU A 95 12.78 0.10 0.80
CA LEU A 95 12.20 1.39 0.44
C LEU A 95 10.70 1.33 0.72
N SER A 96 10.22 2.07 1.69
CA SER A 96 8.79 2.18 1.98
C SER A 96 8.26 3.53 1.52
N VAL A 97 7.30 3.51 0.58
CA VAL A 97 6.58 4.70 0.12
C VAL A 97 5.17 4.72 0.73
N TYR A 98 4.61 5.90 0.91
CA TYR A 98 3.30 6.09 1.54
C TYR A 98 2.75 7.49 1.30
N ASP A 99 1.42 7.67 1.48
CA ASP A 99 0.79 8.97 1.58
C ASP A 99 1.19 9.68 2.87
N ILE A 100 1.59 10.94 2.75
CA ILE A 100 1.73 11.92 3.82
C ILE A 100 0.45 12.75 3.83
N ARG A 101 -0.55 12.37 4.62
CA ARG A 101 -1.83 13.09 4.72
C ARG A 101 -1.74 14.13 5.83
N ARG A 102 -1.46 15.39 5.46
CA ARG A 102 -1.06 16.42 6.42
C ARG A 102 -2.20 16.88 7.32
N ARG A 103 -3.41 17.10 6.79
CA ARG A 103 -4.52 17.76 7.51
C ARG A 103 -5.65 16.82 7.90
N GLY A 104 -5.73 15.64 7.35
CA GLY A 104 -6.83 14.69 7.60
C GLY A 104 -6.49 13.27 7.20
N GLY A 105 -7.36 12.30 7.47
CA GLY A 105 -7.17 10.90 7.08
C GLY A 105 -7.87 10.51 5.76
N GLY A 106 -8.52 11.47 5.09
CA GLY A 106 -9.26 11.25 3.83
C GLY A 106 -8.35 10.96 2.64
N ASP A 107 -8.91 10.36 1.62
CA ASP A 107 -8.27 10.19 0.31
C ASP A 107 -8.25 11.52 -0.45
N LEU A 108 -7.58 11.58 -1.62
CA LEU A 108 -7.62 12.74 -2.51
C LEU A 108 -9.07 13.14 -2.86
N PRO A 109 -9.36 14.43 -2.98
CA PRO A 109 -8.44 15.58 -2.95
C PRO A 109 -8.07 15.98 -1.52
N GLY A 110 -6.97 16.70 -1.36
CA GLY A 110 -6.51 17.22 -0.07
C GLY A 110 -5.01 17.42 -0.03
N ASP A 111 -4.52 17.91 1.11
CA ASP A 111 -3.10 18.13 1.40
C ASP A 111 -2.41 16.77 1.65
N VAL A 112 -1.98 16.15 0.58
CA VAL A 112 -1.38 14.81 0.54
C VAL A 112 -0.13 14.85 -0.35
N ASP A 113 0.98 14.33 0.18
CA ASP A 113 2.23 14.15 -0.56
C ASP A 113 2.64 12.68 -0.56
N VAL A 114 3.67 12.34 -1.34
CA VAL A 114 4.29 11.01 -1.31
C VAL A 114 5.58 11.05 -0.51
N GLY A 115 5.62 10.23 0.53
CA GLY A 115 6.78 10.03 1.40
C GLY A 115 7.55 8.76 1.09
N LEU A 116 8.84 8.78 1.45
CA LEU A 116 9.74 7.63 1.43
C LEU A 116 10.44 7.52 2.78
N SER A 117 10.62 6.29 3.26
CA SER A 117 11.59 5.94 4.28
C SER A 117 12.43 4.76 3.81
N ARG A 118 13.75 4.81 4.08
CA ARG A 118 14.70 3.76 3.71
C ARG A 118 15.20 3.02 4.94
N SER A 119 15.51 1.73 4.77
CA SER A 119 16.19 0.93 5.79
C SER A 119 17.35 0.16 5.16
N PHE A 120 18.52 0.25 5.78
CA PHE A 120 19.75 -0.42 5.37
C PHE A 120 20.09 -1.64 6.23
N ASN A 121 19.20 -2.01 7.15
CA ASN A 121 19.41 -3.07 8.13
C ASN A 121 18.18 -3.99 8.26
N HIS A 122 17.62 -4.35 7.10
CA HIS A 122 16.48 -5.27 7.00
C HIS A 122 15.25 -4.87 7.82
N GLY A 123 14.94 -3.56 7.84
CA GLY A 123 13.76 -3.02 8.50
C GLY A 123 13.88 -2.83 10.02
N GLN A 124 15.06 -3.07 10.62
CA GLN A 124 15.27 -2.87 12.04
C GLN A 124 15.22 -1.39 12.45
N SER A 125 15.66 -0.51 11.58
CA SER A 125 15.50 0.93 11.72
C SER A 125 15.27 1.58 10.35
N TRP A 126 14.63 2.73 10.39
CA TRP A 126 14.23 3.48 9.20
C TRP A 126 14.73 4.91 9.27
N GLU A 127 15.23 5.43 8.14
CA GLU A 127 15.62 6.82 8.03
C GLU A 127 14.42 7.78 8.24
N PRO A 128 14.69 9.04 8.56
CA PRO A 128 13.69 10.10 8.54
C PRO A 128 12.92 10.13 7.22
N MET A 129 11.67 10.60 7.28
CA MET A 129 10.83 10.75 6.11
C MET A 129 11.46 11.73 5.10
N GLN A 130 11.50 11.32 3.84
CA GLN A 130 11.78 12.16 2.69
C GLN A 130 10.48 12.38 1.91
N VAL A 131 10.13 13.62 1.57
CA VAL A 131 9.06 13.92 0.61
C VAL A 131 9.66 13.76 -0.79
N ILE A 132 9.10 12.86 -1.60
CA ILE A 132 9.61 12.57 -2.95
C ILE A 132 8.70 13.07 -4.07
N MET A 133 7.44 13.37 -3.76
CA MET A 133 6.53 14.11 -4.64
C MET A 133 5.65 15.03 -3.79
N ASP A 134 5.59 16.29 -4.19
CA ASP A 134 4.76 17.36 -3.67
C ASP A 134 4.40 18.23 -4.89
N MET A 135 3.10 18.50 -5.11
CA MET A 135 2.63 19.21 -6.31
C MET A 135 2.15 20.63 -6.00
N GLY A 136 2.24 21.06 -4.74
CA GLY A 136 1.90 22.40 -4.31
C GLY A 136 1.12 22.46 -3.00
N ASP A 137 0.97 23.69 -2.48
CA ASP A 137 0.38 23.94 -1.16
C ASP A 137 -0.75 25.00 -1.18
N ASP A 138 -1.21 25.41 -2.37
CA ASP A 138 -2.25 26.43 -2.50
C ASP A 138 -3.63 25.87 -2.10
N PRO A 139 -4.26 26.40 -1.02
CA PRO A 139 -5.59 25.98 -0.58
C PRO A 139 -6.68 26.14 -1.65
N LYS A 140 -6.52 27.06 -2.59
CA LYS A 140 -7.43 27.26 -3.72
C LYS A 140 -7.54 26.00 -4.58
N TRP A 141 -6.46 25.25 -4.69
CA TRP A 141 -6.37 24.02 -5.48
C TRP A 141 -6.38 22.76 -4.61
N ASN A 142 -6.98 22.82 -3.39
CA ASN A 142 -6.94 21.73 -2.42
C ASN A 142 -5.52 21.22 -2.15
N TYR A 143 -4.53 22.15 -2.13
CA TYR A 143 -3.13 21.84 -1.90
C TYR A 143 -2.48 20.93 -2.94
N ASP A 144 -3.08 20.79 -4.13
CA ASP A 144 -2.56 19.98 -5.23
C ASP A 144 -2.09 18.58 -4.81
N GLY A 145 -2.90 17.88 -4.02
CA GLY A 145 -2.51 16.62 -3.41
C GLY A 145 -2.09 15.55 -4.41
N ILE A 146 -1.06 14.80 -4.04
CA ILE A 146 -0.57 13.65 -4.80
C ILE A 146 -0.47 12.42 -3.88
N GLY A 147 -1.01 11.27 -4.31
CA GLY A 147 -1.08 10.10 -3.43
C GLY A 147 -1.29 8.78 -4.14
N ASP A 148 -1.60 7.75 -3.33
CA ASP A 148 -1.74 6.34 -3.74
C ASP A 148 -0.47 5.76 -4.38
N PRO A 149 0.73 5.87 -3.73
CA PRO A 149 1.99 5.52 -4.37
C PRO A 149 2.11 4.02 -4.69
N THR A 150 2.78 3.75 -5.81
CA THR A 150 3.23 2.42 -6.21
C THR A 150 4.72 2.46 -6.49
N ILE A 151 5.50 1.59 -5.83
CA ILE A 151 6.93 1.50 -6.04
C ILE A 151 7.28 0.34 -6.98
N LEU A 152 8.29 0.52 -7.83
CA LEU A 152 8.86 -0.49 -8.70
C LEU A 152 10.38 -0.35 -8.70
N VAL A 153 11.08 -1.47 -8.52
CA VAL A 153 12.52 -1.55 -8.75
C VAL A 153 12.77 -2.24 -10.09
N ASP A 154 13.42 -1.57 -11.01
CA ASP A 154 13.83 -2.17 -12.28
C ASP A 154 15.00 -3.13 -12.03
N GLU A 155 14.75 -4.41 -12.14
CA GLU A 155 15.73 -5.47 -11.93
C GLU A 155 16.90 -5.43 -12.94
N LYS A 156 16.71 -4.80 -14.10
CA LYS A 156 17.74 -4.67 -15.11
C LYS A 156 18.72 -3.55 -14.79
N THR A 157 18.20 -2.36 -14.51
CA THR A 157 19.02 -1.15 -14.32
C THR A 157 19.30 -0.83 -12.85
N GLY A 158 18.41 -1.23 -11.94
CA GLY A 158 18.41 -0.83 -10.54
C GLY A 158 17.70 0.51 -10.30
N THR A 159 17.16 1.14 -11.33
CA THR A 159 16.37 2.35 -11.21
C THR A 159 15.11 2.08 -10.38
N ILE A 160 14.84 2.93 -9.44
CA ILE A 160 13.63 2.89 -8.60
C ILE A 160 12.63 3.88 -9.17
N TRP A 161 11.42 3.40 -9.44
CA TRP A 161 10.31 4.21 -9.92
C TRP A 161 9.22 4.30 -8.87
N VAL A 162 8.62 5.47 -8.71
CA VAL A 162 7.39 5.64 -7.92
C VAL A 162 6.35 6.33 -8.77
N ALA A 163 5.19 5.68 -8.89
CA ALA A 163 4.00 6.23 -9.54
C ALA A 163 3.06 6.78 -8.48
N ALA A 164 2.38 7.90 -8.75
CA ALA A 164 1.33 8.44 -7.90
C ALA A 164 0.33 9.27 -8.71
N THR A 165 -0.82 9.56 -8.14
CA THR A 165 -1.88 10.33 -8.78
C THR A 165 -1.92 11.74 -8.22
N TRP A 166 -1.74 12.74 -9.10
CA TRP A 166 -1.91 14.15 -8.78
C TRP A 166 -3.35 14.60 -9.02
N SER A 167 -3.95 15.22 -8.02
CA SER A 167 -5.28 15.80 -8.04
C SER A 167 -5.19 17.32 -8.01
N HIS A 168 -5.15 17.97 -9.18
CA HIS A 168 -5.29 19.42 -9.22
C HIS A 168 -6.71 19.83 -8.77
N GLY A 169 -6.80 20.62 -7.71
CA GLY A 169 -8.08 20.97 -7.11
C GLY A 169 -8.88 19.71 -6.71
N ASN A 170 -10.05 19.52 -7.32
CA ASN A 170 -10.94 18.38 -7.03
C ASN A 170 -10.80 17.22 -8.02
N ARG A 171 -9.74 17.14 -8.81
CA ARG A 171 -9.59 16.13 -9.88
C ARG A 171 -9.08 14.80 -9.34
N SER A 172 -9.83 14.23 -8.40
CA SER A 172 -9.63 12.88 -7.84
C SER A 172 -10.64 11.87 -8.39
N TRP A 173 -10.90 10.80 -7.66
CA TRP A 173 -11.84 9.74 -8.06
C TRP A 173 -13.22 10.25 -8.48
N HIS A 174 -13.81 11.18 -7.73
CA HIS A 174 -15.16 11.70 -8.01
C HIS A 174 -15.15 12.93 -8.91
N GLY A 175 -14.15 13.78 -8.80
CA GLY A 175 -14.07 15.06 -9.49
C GLY A 175 -13.44 15.02 -10.88
N SER A 176 -12.79 13.94 -11.27
CA SER A 176 -12.22 13.76 -12.60
C SER A 176 -13.30 13.51 -13.65
N GLY A 177 -13.09 14.06 -14.84
CA GLY A 177 -13.95 13.93 -16.02
C GLY A 177 -13.18 13.49 -17.27
N PRO A 178 -13.85 13.40 -18.42
CA PRO A 178 -13.18 13.32 -19.71
C PRO A 178 -12.23 14.49 -19.93
N GLY A 179 -11.20 14.29 -20.75
CA GLY A 179 -10.16 15.28 -21.03
C GLY A 179 -8.79 14.78 -20.62
N MET A 180 -7.78 15.65 -20.73
CA MET A 180 -6.36 15.28 -20.56
C MET A 180 -5.60 16.24 -19.64
N THR A 181 -6.14 17.45 -19.43
CA THR A 181 -5.45 18.50 -18.66
C THR A 181 -5.66 18.32 -17.14
N PRO A 182 -4.81 18.90 -16.30
CA PRO A 182 -4.98 18.87 -14.83
C PRO A 182 -6.33 19.45 -14.37
N GLU A 183 -6.89 20.42 -15.11
CA GLU A 183 -8.19 21.04 -14.81
C GLU A 183 -9.36 20.11 -15.11
N GLU A 184 -9.17 19.07 -15.92
CA GLU A 184 -10.21 18.14 -16.36
C GLU A 184 -10.17 16.83 -15.59
N THR A 185 -8.97 16.31 -15.33
CA THR A 185 -8.78 14.96 -14.77
C THR A 185 -7.51 14.88 -13.93
N GLY A 186 -7.50 13.98 -12.95
CA GLY A 186 -6.28 13.66 -12.22
C GLY A 186 -5.20 13.11 -13.14
N GLN A 187 -3.94 13.38 -12.78
CA GLN A 187 -2.78 13.13 -13.61
C GLN A 187 -1.95 11.96 -13.06
N PHE A 188 -1.47 11.12 -13.94
CA PHE A 188 -0.57 10.01 -13.59
C PHE A 188 0.88 10.50 -13.62
N MET A 189 1.49 10.55 -12.44
CA MET A 189 2.81 11.10 -12.24
C MET A 189 3.83 10.00 -11.89
N LEU A 190 5.06 10.18 -12.35
CA LEU A 190 6.20 9.32 -12.01
C LEU A 190 7.34 10.16 -11.47
N VAL A 191 8.10 9.59 -10.54
CA VAL A 191 9.48 10.00 -10.24
C VAL A 191 10.38 8.79 -10.29
N LYS A 192 11.68 9.01 -10.52
CA LYS A 192 12.68 7.95 -10.51
C LYS A 192 13.93 8.34 -9.71
N SER A 193 14.59 7.31 -9.20
CA SER A 193 15.88 7.41 -8.53
C SER A 193 16.84 6.38 -9.11
N ASP A 194 18.05 6.83 -9.43
CA ASP A 194 19.14 5.97 -9.93
C ASP A 194 20.24 5.78 -8.85
N ASP A 195 20.04 6.30 -7.64
CA ASP A 195 21.00 6.33 -6.54
C ASP A 195 20.46 5.70 -5.24
N ASP A 196 19.65 4.64 -5.38
CA ASP A 196 19.11 3.89 -4.25
C ASP A 196 18.10 4.68 -3.39
N GLY A 197 17.35 5.57 -4.02
CA GLY A 197 16.34 6.41 -3.37
C GLY A 197 16.92 7.60 -2.61
N ALA A 198 18.20 7.93 -2.81
CA ALA A 198 18.80 9.09 -2.15
C ALA A 198 18.32 10.41 -2.75
N THR A 199 18.25 10.47 -4.09
CA THR A 199 17.71 11.62 -4.81
C THR A 199 16.69 11.18 -5.85
N TRP A 200 15.82 12.09 -6.26
CA TRP A 200 14.68 11.81 -7.13
C TRP A 200 14.60 12.83 -8.27
N SER A 201 14.13 12.38 -9.42
CA SER A 201 13.83 13.25 -10.55
C SER A 201 12.72 14.25 -10.22
N GLN A 202 12.57 15.28 -11.03
CA GLN A 202 11.32 16.05 -11.08
C GLN A 202 10.16 15.14 -11.49
N PRO A 203 8.91 15.43 -11.07
CA PRO A 203 7.73 14.68 -11.47
C PRO A 203 7.55 14.64 -13.00
N ILE A 204 7.30 13.46 -13.53
CA ILE A 204 7.10 13.17 -14.96
C ILE A 204 5.62 12.85 -15.18
N ASN A 205 4.91 13.67 -15.92
CA ASN A 205 3.51 13.42 -16.25
C ASN A 205 3.39 12.54 -17.50
N ILE A 206 2.82 11.36 -17.34
CA ILE A 206 2.61 10.41 -18.44
C ILE A 206 1.13 10.26 -18.86
N THR A 207 0.24 11.06 -18.31
CA THR A 207 -1.21 10.95 -18.54
C THR A 207 -1.56 10.93 -20.03
N SER A 208 -0.92 11.79 -20.82
CA SER A 208 -1.16 11.88 -22.28
C SER A 208 -0.74 10.64 -23.07
N GLN A 209 0.10 9.77 -22.49
CA GLN A 209 0.55 8.53 -23.14
C GLN A 209 -0.40 7.37 -22.87
N ILE A 210 -1.14 7.40 -21.76
CA ILE A 210 -1.83 6.23 -21.23
C ILE A 210 -3.34 6.41 -21.06
N LYS A 211 -3.86 7.63 -21.06
CA LYS A 211 -5.29 7.89 -20.85
C LYS A 211 -6.01 8.09 -22.18
N ASP A 212 -7.13 7.41 -22.37
CA ASP A 212 -8.09 7.78 -23.41
C ASP A 212 -8.83 9.08 -22.98
N PRO A 213 -8.93 10.11 -23.83
CA PRO A 213 -9.60 11.36 -23.50
C PRO A 213 -11.08 11.20 -23.10
N LYS A 214 -11.74 10.13 -23.52
CA LYS A 214 -13.13 9.81 -23.13
C LYS A 214 -13.24 9.26 -21.71
N TRP A 215 -12.18 8.64 -21.19
CA TRP A 215 -12.21 8.12 -19.83
C TRP A 215 -12.27 9.25 -18.81
N ARG A 216 -12.84 8.96 -17.68
CA ARG A 216 -12.93 9.93 -16.59
C ARG A 216 -11.62 10.07 -15.82
N PHE A 217 -10.88 8.96 -15.64
CA PHE A 217 -9.73 8.93 -14.74
C PHE A 217 -8.83 7.74 -15.04
N VAL A 218 -7.53 7.90 -14.84
CA VAL A 218 -6.55 6.82 -14.84
C VAL A 218 -5.62 7.00 -13.64
N LEU A 219 -5.34 5.92 -12.92
CA LEU A 219 -4.43 5.93 -11.77
C LEU A 219 -3.77 4.56 -11.60
N GLN A 220 -2.72 4.50 -10.80
CA GLN A 220 -2.03 3.25 -10.48
C GLN A 220 -2.83 2.38 -9.50
N GLY A 221 -2.49 1.11 -9.43
CA GLY A 221 -2.84 0.27 -8.31
C GLY A 221 -1.79 0.45 -7.22
N PRO A 222 -2.14 0.97 -6.03
CA PRO A 222 -1.14 1.25 -4.99
C PRO A 222 -0.47 -0.03 -4.50
N GLY A 223 0.80 0.06 -4.13
CA GLY A 223 1.62 -1.05 -3.67
C GLY A 223 2.87 -1.24 -4.50
N ASN A 224 2.95 -2.31 -5.30
CA ASN A 224 4.16 -2.67 -6.03
C ASN A 224 3.91 -2.84 -7.54
N GLY A 225 4.82 -2.29 -8.35
CA GLY A 225 5.04 -2.70 -9.73
C GLY A 225 6.07 -3.81 -9.83
N ILE A 226 6.30 -4.32 -11.03
CA ILE A 226 7.25 -5.41 -11.31
C ILE A 226 8.13 -5.12 -12.50
N SER A 227 9.31 -5.72 -12.51
CA SER A 227 10.20 -5.81 -13.66
C SER A 227 10.09 -7.23 -14.25
N LEU A 228 9.78 -7.33 -15.54
CA LEU A 228 9.69 -8.62 -16.23
C LEU A 228 11.09 -9.12 -16.62
N LYS A 229 11.21 -10.41 -16.86
CA LYS A 229 12.48 -11.05 -17.26
C LYS A 229 13.12 -10.44 -18.53
N ASP A 230 12.31 -9.88 -19.42
CA ASP A 230 12.79 -9.21 -20.64
C ASP A 230 13.23 -7.75 -20.40
N GLY A 231 13.05 -7.24 -19.17
CA GLY A 231 13.34 -5.86 -18.79
C GLY A 231 12.19 -4.88 -19.01
N THR A 232 11.02 -5.36 -19.39
CA THR A 232 9.79 -4.53 -19.40
C THR A 232 9.42 -4.20 -17.95
N ILE A 233 9.17 -2.94 -17.65
CA ILE A 233 8.67 -2.49 -16.34
C ILE A 233 7.16 -2.30 -16.40
N VAL A 234 6.45 -2.78 -15.37
CA VAL A 234 4.98 -2.87 -15.35
C VAL A 234 4.43 -2.35 -14.02
N PHE A 235 3.52 -1.39 -14.09
CA PHE A 235 2.69 -0.98 -12.96
C PHE A 235 1.29 -1.59 -13.06
N PRO A 236 0.72 -2.13 -11.97
CA PRO A 236 -0.72 -2.33 -11.90
C PRO A 236 -1.41 -0.96 -11.96
N ALA A 237 -2.51 -0.90 -12.66
CA ALA A 237 -3.26 0.34 -12.87
C ALA A 237 -4.77 0.09 -12.88
N GLN A 238 -5.51 1.17 -12.90
CA GLN A 238 -6.96 1.18 -13.04
C GLN A 238 -7.41 2.45 -13.77
N TYR A 239 -8.54 2.36 -14.44
CA TYR A 239 -9.17 3.54 -15.03
C TYR A 239 -10.67 3.53 -14.83
N ARG A 240 -11.27 4.70 -14.77
CA ARG A 240 -12.72 4.87 -14.86
C ARG A 240 -13.08 5.15 -16.30
N GLY A 241 -13.91 4.28 -16.88
CA GLY A 241 -14.32 4.38 -18.25
C GLY A 241 -15.22 5.59 -18.53
N GLU A 242 -15.71 5.68 -19.76
CA GLU A 242 -16.65 6.70 -20.22
C GLU A 242 -18.00 6.63 -19.47
N ASN A 243 -18.75 7.74 -19.49
CA ASN A 243 -20.04 7.83 -18.81
C ASN A 243 -21.18 7.09 -19.52
N GLU A 244 -20.99 6.74 -20.79
CA GLU A 244 -22.00 6.11 -21.62
C GLU A 244 -22.20 4.63 -21.27
N ALA A 245 -23.41 4.13 -21.51
CA ALA A 245 -23.71 2.70 -21.35
C ALA A 245 -22.93 1.88 -22.41
N PRO A 246 -22.49 0.65 -22.08
CA PRO A 246 -22.75 -0.09 -20.85
C PRO A 246 -21.77 0.22 -19.70
N VAL A 247 -20.73 1.01 -19.92
CA VAL A 247 -19.64 1.26 -18.96
C VAL A 247 -20.11 2.17 -17.81
N SER A 248 -20.82 3.24 -18.11
CA SER A 248 -21.43 4.16 -17.13
C SER A 248 -20.45 4.65 -16.05
N GLY A 249 -19.23 4.99 -16.45
CA GLY A 249 -18.17 5.50 -15.56
C GLY A 249 -17.63 4.47 -14.56
N LYS A 250 -17.88 3.18 -14.75
CA LYS A 250 -17.36 2.12 -13.92
C LYS A 250 -15.85 1.90 -14.10
N PRO A 251 -15.14 1.43 -13.07
CA PRO A 251 -13.71 1.20 -13.14
C PRO A 251 -13.36 -0.16 -13.75
N PHE A 252 -12.12 -0.23 -14.25
CA PHE A 252 -11.45 -1.42 -14.71
C PHE A 252 -10.03 -1.47 -14.15
N SER A 253 -9.60 -2.61 -13.62
CA SER A 253 -8.19 -2.89 -13.42
C SER A 253 -7.50 -3.09 -14.77
N THR A 254 -6.21 -2.74 -14.86
CA THR A 254 -5.37 -2.89 -16.04
C THR A 254 -3.90 -2.87 -15.64
N ILE A 255 -2.99 -2.83 -16.61
CA ILE A 255 -1.56 -2.59 -16.42
C ILE A 255 -1.09 -1.45 -17.30
N ILE A 256 -0.03 -0.77 -16.84
CA ILE A 256 0.73 0.21 -17.61
C ILE A 256 2.17 -0.32 -17.69
N TRP A 257 2.79 -0.22 -18.84
CA TRP A 257 4.11 -0.78 -19.04
C TRP A 257 5.00 0.08 -19.95
N SER A 258 6.32 -0.09 -19.79
CA SER A 258 7.36 0.50 -20.62
C SER A 258 8.38 -0.57 -21.00
N LYS A 259 8.81 -0.59 -22.28
CA LYS A 259 9.88 -1.45 -22.80
C LYS A 259 11.22 -0.76 -22.99
N ASP A 260 11.24 0.54 -22.80
CA ASP A 260 12.37 1.45 -23.07
C ASP A 260 12.82 2.20 -21.81
N GLN A 261 12.73 1.52 -20.66
CA GLN A 261 13.19 2.03 -19.36
C GLN A 261 12.51 3.37 -19.00
N GLY A 262 11.20 3.47 -19.25
CA GLY A 262 10.37 4.60 -18.85
C GLY A 262 10.42 5.80 -19.82
N ALA A 263 11.02 5.67 -21.00
CA ALA A 263 10.99 6.72 -22.01
C ALA A 263 9.59 6.87 -22.61
N THR A 264 8.91 5.75 -22.87
CA THR A 264 7.51 5.72 -23.31
C THR A 264 6.68 4.72 -22.51
N TRP A 265 5.37 5.01 -22.40
CA TRP A 265 4.43 4.21 -21.61
C TRP A 265 3.20 3.85 -22.42
N THR A 266 2.71 2.64 -22.20
CA THR A 266 1.50 2.12 -22.85
C THR A 266 0.58 1.52 -21.80
N ILE A 267 -0.73 1.61 -21.99
CA ILE A 267 -1.75 0.99 -21.15
C ILE A 267 -2.39 -0.20 -21.84
N GLY A 268 -2.68 -1.25 -21.05
CA GLY A 268 -3.44 -2.41 -21.51
C GLY A 268 -4.95 -2.15 -21.55
N SER A 269 -5.69 -3.11 -22.08
CA SER A 269 -7.15 -3.13 -22.02
C SER A 269 -7.64 -3.38 -20.59
N GLY A 270 -8.91 -3.04 -20.31
CA GLY A 270 -9.53 -3.34 -19.02
C GLY A 270 -9.72 -4.84 -18.79
N VAL A 271 -9.32 -5.31 -17.62
CA VAL A 271 -9.43 -6.73 -17.24
C VAL A 271 -10.89 -7.15 -17.06
N LYS A 272 -11.61 -6.41 -16.23
CA LYS A 272 -13.00 -6.70 -15.89
C LYS A 272 -13.67 -5.45 -15.38
N ILE A 273 -14.91 -5.24 -15.81
CA ILE A 273 -15.72 -4.12 -15.29
C ILE A 273 -15.96 -4.25 -13.79
N ASP A 274 -15.95 -3.11 -13.12
CA ASP A 274 -16.17 -2.98 -11.67
C ASP A 274 -15.06 -3.63 -10.81
N THR A 275 -13.81 -3.56 -11.31
CA THR A 275 -12.58 -3.87 -10.58
C THR A 275 -11.70 -2.63 -10.48
N THR A 276 -10.89 -2.54 -9.44
CA THR A 276 -10.08 -1.37 -9.12
C THR A 276 -8.63 -1.75 -8.84
N GLU A 277 -8.12 -1.47 -7.66
CA GLU A 277 -6.74 -1.72 -7.26
C GLU A 277 -6.32 -3.18 -7.49
N ALA A 278 -5.17 -3.38 -8.09
CA ALA A 278 -4.68 -4.69 -8.43
C ALA A 278 -3.21 -4.85 -8.06
N GLN A 279 -2.78 -6.12 -7.99
CA GLN A 279 -1.38 -6.48 -7.87
C GLN A 279 -1.01 -7.39 -9.03
N VAL A 280 0.26 -7.35 -9.44
CA VAL A 280 0.76 -8.12 -10.59
C VAL A 280 1.99 -8.93 -10.23
N VAL A 281 2.14 -10.09 -10.86
CA VAL A 281 3.37 -10.89 -10.86
C VAL A 281 3.57 -11.52 -12.22
N GLN A 282 4.83 -11.78 -12.59
CA GLN A 282 5.13 -12.61 -13.76
C GLN A 282 5.20 -14.08 -13.32
N LEU A 283 4.43 -14.95 -13.98
CA LEU A 283 4.43 -16.41 -13.74
C LEU A 283 5.59 -17.11 -14.44
N GLY A 284 5.78 -18.37 -14.15
CA GLY A 284 6.86 -19.19 -14.71
C GLY A 284 6.81 -19.36 -16.23
N ASP A 285 5.63 -19.39 -16.81
CA ASP A 285 5.38 -19.46 -18.26
C ASP A 285 5.58 -18.11 -18.98
N GLY A 286 5.90 -17.05 -18.25
CA GLY A 286 6.08 -15.70 -18.78
C GLY A 286 4.83 -14.84 -18.80
N SER A 287 3.66 -15.40 -18.54
CA SER A 287 2.42 -14.62 -18.42
C SER A 287 2.46 -13.66 -17.22
N ILE A 288 1.68 -12.60 -17.28
CA ILE A 288 1.45 -11.70 -16.16
C ILE A 288 0.11 -12.05 -15.52
N MET A 289 0.13 -12.46 -14.26
CA MET A 289 -1.08 -12.56 -13.44
C MET A 289 -1.42 -11.20 -12.87
N ILE A 290 -2.70 -10.81 -12.98
CA ILE A 290 -3.27 -9.65 -12.29
C ILE A 290 -4.33 -10.10 -11.30
N ASN A 291 -4.20 -9.66 -10.06
CA ASN A 291 -5.08 -9.98 -8.95
C ASN A 291 -5.83 -8.72 -8.52
N CYS A 292 -7.11 -8.62 -8.91
CA CYS A 292 -7.89 -7.40 -8.84
C CYS A 292 -8.77 -7.34 -7.58
N ARG A 293 -8.84 -6.18 -6.94
CA ARG A 293 -9.89 -5.81 -6.01
C ARG A 293 -11.21 -5.73 -6.79
N ASP A 294 -12.17 -6.54 -6.40
CA ASP A 294 -13.48 -6.61 -7.04
C ASP A 294 -14.52 -5.87 -6.20
N ASN A 295 -15.14 -4.83 -6.76
CA ASN A 295 -16.10 -3.99 -6.03
C ASN A 295 -17.38 -4.73 -5.64
N ARG A 296 -17.62 -5.92 -6.19
CA ARG A 296 -18.70 -6.81 -5.71
C ARG A 296 -18.38 -7.49 -4.39
N GLY A 297 -17.11 -7.40 -3.93
CA GLY A 297 -16.65 -8.03 -2.70
C GLY A 297 -16.66 -9.56 -2.74
N GLY A 298 -16.35 -10.16 -1.61
CA GLY A 298 -16.39 -11.59 -1.37
C GLY A 298 -15.15 -12.35 -1.80
N SER A 299 -14.57 -12.09 -2.98
CA SER A 299 -13.35 -12.75 -3.45
C SER A 299 -12.67 -11.94 -4.55
N ARG A 300 -11.35 -12.12 -4.69
CA ARG A 300 -10.51 -11.49 -5.73
C ARG A 300 -10.91 -11.97 -7.13
N SER A 301 -10.83 -11.07 -8.12
CA SER A 301 -10.87 -11.41 -9.53
C SER A 301 -9.44 -11.58 -10.05
N VAL A 302 -9.11 -12.74 -10.62
CA VAL A 302 -7.76 -13.09 -11.07
C VAL A 302 -7.77 -13.40 -12.55
N TYR A 303 -6.83 -12.82 -13.28
CA TYR A 303 -6.69 -12.97 -14.73
C TYR A 303 -5.21 -13.09 -15.10
N THR A 304 -4.94 -13.56 -16.31
CA THR A 304 -3.59 -13.63 -16.89
C THR A 304 -3.56 -13.03 -18.29
N THR A 305 -2.39 -12.54 -18.70
CA THR A 305 -2.12 -12.06 -20.06
C THR A 305 -0.75 -12.48 -20.54
N MET A 306 -0.63 -12.81 -21.84
CA MET A 306 0.63 -13.11 -22.53
C MET A 306 1.08 -11.97 -23.45
N ASP A 307 0.25 -10.94 -23.61
CA ASP A 307 0.41 -9.90 -24.63
C ASP A 307 0.40 -8.48 -24.05
N LEU A 308 0.87 -8.34 -22.79
CA LEU A 308 0.94 -7.08 -22.06
C LEU A 308 -0.43 -6.40 -21.95
N GLY A 309 -1.45 -7.19 -21.64
CA GLY A 309 -2.80 -6.69 -21.35
C GLY A 309 -3.62 -6.31 -22.57
N LYS A 310 -3.26 -6.71 -23.79
CA LYS A 310 -4.15 -6.58 -24.95
C LYS A 310 -5.36 -7.50 -24.80
N THR A 311 -5.12 -8.73 -24.32
CA THR A 311 -6.16 -9.70 -24.00
C THR A 311 -5.96 -10.31 -22.62
N TRP A 312 -7.06 -10.76 -22.00
CA TRP A 312 -7.06 -11.32 -20.65
C TRP A 312 -7.78 -12.68 -20.62
N ALA A 313 -7.14 -13.67 -20.03
CA ALA A 313 -7.74 -14.96 -19.72
C ALA A 313 -8.13 -15.04 -18.25
N VAL A 314 -9.30 -15.58 -17.96
CA VAL A 314 -9.75 -15.80 -16.57
C VAL A 314 -8.89 -16.88 -15.94
N HIS A 315 -8.28 -16.59 -14.79
CA HIS A 315 -7.54 -17.59 -14.02
C HIS A 315 -8.53 -18.53 -13.30
N PRO A 316 -8.24 -19.86 -13.21
CA PRO A 316 -9.16 -20.82 -12.58
C PRO A 316 -9.61 -20.48 -11.16
N THR A 317 -8.77 -19.81 -10.38
CA THR A 317 -9.09 -19.39 -9.00
C THR A 317 -9.81 -18.05 -8.89
N SER A 318 -10.11 -17.42 -10.03
CA SER A 318 -10.85 -16.15 -10.04
C SER A 318 -12.20 -16.29 -9.34
N ARG A 319 -12.46 -15.42 -8.38
CA ARG A 319 -13.70 -15.36 -7.59
C ARG A 319 -13.98 -16.58 -6.68
N SER A 320 -12.97 -17.43 -6.43
CA SER A 320 -13.17 -18.65 -5.63
C SER A 320 -12.16 -18.86 -4.51
N ALA A 321 -10.87 -18.56 -4.71
CA ALA A 321 -9.82 -19.00 -3.81
C ALA A 321 -9.35 -17.96 -2.78
N LEU A 322 -9.50 -16.67 -3.06
CA LEU A 322 -8.95 -15.58 -2.25
C LEU A 322 -10.07 -14.67 -1.73
N PRO A 323 -10.62 -14.95 -0.53
CA PRO A 323 -11.61 -14.08 0.10
C PRO A 323 -11.08 -12.67 0.27
N GLU A 324 -11.94 -11.66 0.05
CA GLU A 324 -11.56 -10.27 0.24
C GLU A 324 -12.76 -9.37 0.58
N PRO A 325 -12.56 -8.36 1.46
CA PRO A 325 -13.62 -7.44 1.87
C PRO A 325 -13.58 -6.12 1.08
N THR A 326 -13.34 -6.14 -0.22
CA THR A 326 -13.13 -4.95 -1.05
C THR A 326 -11.94 -4.12 -0.52
N CYS A 327 -10.75 -4.70 -0.58
CA CYS A 327 -9.51 -4.10 -0.08
C CYS A 327 -8.34 -4.38 -1.03
N ASN A 328 -7.33 -3.51 -1.03
CA ASN A 328 -6.06 -3.83 -1.70
C ASN A 328 -5.36 -5.00 -1.00
N ALA A 329 -4.40 -5.61 -1.67
CA ALA A 329 -3.65 -6.78 -1.22
C ALA A 329 -2.17 -6.65 -1.63
N GLY A 330 -1.30 -7.47 -1.04
CA GLY A 330 0.06 -7.67 -1.51
C GLY A 330 0.17 -8.99 -2.27
N LEU A 331 0.93 -8.99 -3.37
CA LEU A 331 1.23 -10.19 -4.15
C LEU A 331 2.70 -10.14 -4.58
N LEU A 332 3.42 -11.22 -4.32
CA LEU A 332 4.83 -11.34 -4.65
C LEU A 332 5.13 -12.74 -5.16
N ARG A 333 6.00 -12.86 -6.18
CA ARG A 333 6.58 -14.12 -6.61
C ARG A 333 8.04 -14.16 -6.22
N VAL A 334 8.45 -15.25 -5.58
CA VAL A 334 9.84 -15.47 -5.17
C VAL A 334 10.34 -16.84 -5.65
N GLU A 335 11.62 -16.93 -5.94
CA GLU A 335 12.31 -18.21 -6.20
C GLU A 335 12.95 -18.68 -4.89
N HIS A 336 12.30 -19.65 -4.23
CA HIS A 336 12.83 -20.18 -2.97
C HIS A 336 13.80 -21.34 -3.23
N PRO A 337 15.04 -21.34 -2.66
CA PRO A 337 16.07 -22.33 -2.99
C PRO A 337 15.64 -23.79 -2.77
N LYS A 338 14.76 -24.05 -1.81
CA LYS A 338 14.29 -25.39 -1.44
C LYS A 338 12.96 -25.76 -2.07
N PHE A 339 12.05 -24.81 -2.25
CA PHE A 339 10.66 -25.07 -2.63
C PHE A 339 10.34 -24.65 -4.05
N GLY A 340 11.32 -24.06 -4.77
CA GLY A 340 11.11 -23.51 -6.11
C GLY A 340 10.27 -22.22 -6.08
N PRO A 341 9.54 -21.93 -7.17
CA PRO A 341 8.73 -20.71 -7.24
C PRO A 341 7.57 -20.74 -6.24
N LEU A 342 7.40 -19.65 -5.52
CA LEU A 342 6.31 -19.45 -4.58
C LEU A 342 5.60 -18.14 -4.90
N LEU A 343 4.29 -18.14 -4.89
CA LEU A 343 3.47 -16.93 -4.77
C LEU A 343 3.11 -16.69 -3.30
N LEU A 344 3.32 -15.46 -2.86
CA LEU A 344 2.90 -14.96 -1.56
C LEU A 344 1.78 -13.95 -1.76
N PHE A 345 0.68 -14.14 -1.06
CA PHE A 345 -0.47 -13.24 -1.10
C PHE A 345 -0.86 -12.80 0.30
N SER A 346 -0.97 -11.52 0.53
CA SER A 346 -1.31 -10.93 1.82
C SER A 346 -2.55 -10.04 1.72
N ASN A 347 -3.56 -10.31 2.53
CA ASN A 347 -4.77 -9.50 2.59
C ASN A 347 -5.56 -9.74 3.89
N PRO A 348 -6.60 -8.92 4.17
CA PRO A 348 -7.65 -9.30 5.12
C PRO A 348 -8.35 -10.59 4.65
N ASN A 349 -8.19 -11.71 5.36
CA ASN A 349 -8.76 -13.00 5.00
C ASN A 349 -10.22 -13.13 5.43
N THR A 350 -11.06 -12.22 4.99
CA THR A 350 -12.49 -12.13 5.31
C THR A 350 -13.26 -11.66 4.09
N THR A 351 -14.57 -11.84 4.11
CA THR A 351 -15.47 -11.29 3.08
C THR A 351 -16.13 -9.98 3.51
N ARG A 352 -15.98 -9.59 4.79
CA ARG A 352 -16.53 -8.36 5.37
C ARG A 352 -15.61 -7.82 6.45
N GLY A 353 -15.38 -6.51 6.45
CA GLY A 353 -14.46 -5.84 7.36
C GLY A 353 -12.98 -6.12 7.02
N ARG A 354 -12.11 -5.21 7.41
CA ARG A 354 -10.66 -5.31 7.13
C ARG A 354 -9.95 -5.77 8.39
N ASN A 355 -9.93 -7.09 8.62
CA ASN A 355 -9.32 -7.76 9.77
C ASN A 355 -8.79 -9.14 9.35
N HIS A 356 -8.16 -9.88 10.28
CA HIS A 356 -7.57 -11.19 10.02
C HIS A 356 -6.57 -11.14 8.86
N PHE A 357 -5.59 -10.22 8.96
CA PHE A 357 -4.55 -10.09 7.96
C PHE A 357 -3.71 -11.36 7.90
N THR A 358 -3.72 -12.01 6.75
CA THR A 358 -3.16 -13.34 6.54
C THR A 358 -2.24 -13.36 5.34
N LEU A 359 -1.04 -13.90 5.52
CA LEU A 359 -0.13 -14.27 4.46
C LEU A 359 -0.47 -15.70 4.01
N LYS A 360 -0.65 -15.89 2.71
CA LYS A 360 -0.94 -17.17 2.07
C LYS A 360 0.15 -17.50 1.06
N LEU A 361 0.48 -18.79 0.94
CA LEU A 361 1.47 -19.26 -0.02
C LEU A 361 0.83 -20.21 -1.03
N SER A 362 1.38 -20.18 -2.25
CA SER A 362 1.08 -21.13 -3.32
C SER A 362 2.40 -21.53 -3.99
N ASN A 363 2.57 -22.82 -4.28
CA ASN A 363 3.73 -23.36 -5.01
C ASN A 363 3.35 -23.94 -6.39
N ASP A 364 2.18 -23.60 -6.87
CA ASP A 364 1.62 -24.07 -8.14
C ASP A 364 1.10 -22.89 -9.00
N GLU A 365 1.81 -21.76 -8.95
CA GLU A 365 1.49 -20.54 -9.71
C GLU A 365 0.07 -20.00 -9.40
N GLY A 366 -0.37 -20.16 -8.15
CA GLY A 366 -1.65 -19.63 -7.67
C GLY A 366 -2.86 -20.52 -7.97
N MET A 367 -2.66 -21.76 -8.44
CA MET A 367 -3.75 -22.70 -8.70
C MET A 367 -4.41 -23.19 -7.40
N THR A 368 -3.60 -23.32 -6.34
CA THR A 368 -4.11 -23.62 -5.00
C THR A 368 -3.48 -22.72 -3.93
N TRP A 369 -4.20 -22.51 -2.84
CA TRP A 369 -3.79 -21.75 -1.65
C TRP A 369 -4.14 -22.56 -0.40
N PRO A 370 -3.33 -23.62 -0.06
CA PRO A 370 -3.66 -24.56 1.02
C PRO A 370 -3.70 -23.86 2.38
N GLU A 371 -4.73 -24.18 3.20
CA GLU A 371 -4.92 -23.54 4.51
C GLU A 371 -3.75 -23.77 5.48
N GLN A 372 -3.07 -24.93 5.41
CA GLN A 372 -1.87 -25.19 6.22
C GLN A 372 -0.70 -24.26 5.91
N TRP A 373 -0.75 -23.49 4.82
CA TRP A 373 0.22 -22.46 4.44
C TRP A 373 -0.31 -21.04 4.64
N HIS A 374 -1.38 -20.90 5.42
CA HIS A 374 -1.88 -19.61 5.84
C HIS A 374 -1.23 -19.20 7.17
N TYR A 375 -0.67 -18.00 7.22
CA TYR A 375 -0.12 -17.39 8.42
C TYR A 375 -0.92 -16.15 8.79
N LEU A 376 -1.74 -16.25 9.84
CA LEU A 376 -2.45 -15.12 10.42
C LEU A 376 -1.47 -14.26 11.22
N TYR A 377 -1.11 -13.08 10.70
CA TYR A 377 -0.14 -12.21 11.37
C TYR A 377 -0.79 -11.04 12.11
N ASP A 378 -2.04 -10.69 11.84
CA ASP A 378 -2.79 -9.70 12.62
C ASP A 378 -4.30 -9.89 12.50
N GLU A 379 -4.96 -10.20 13.61
CA GLU A 379 -6.41 -10.38 13.67
C GLU A 379 -7.20 -9.09 13.84
N ARG A 380 -6.54 -7.98 14.18
CA ARG A 380 -7.20 -6.70 14.49
C ARG A 380 -7.82 -6.08 13.25
N GLY A 381 -8.86 -5.25 13.48
CA GLY A 381 -9.40 -4.36 12.46
C GLY A 381 -8.45 -3.20 12.15
N GLY A 382 -8.38 -2.81 10.88
CA GLY A 382 -7.51 -1.73 10.43
C GLY A 382 -7.96 -1.11 9.11
N SER A 383 -7.13 -0.20 8.58
CA SER A 383 -7.39 0.43 7.27
C SER A 383 -7.22 -0.54 6.08
N GLY A 384 -6.64 -1.71 6.32
CA GLY A 384 -6.26 -2.65 5.29
C GLY A 384 -4.96 -2.23 4.59
N TYR A 385 -4.78 -2.68 3.37
CA TYR A 385 -3.63 -2.45 2.49
C TYR A 385 -2.36 -3.09 3.05
N SER A 386 -2.11 -4.31 2.63
CA SER A 386 -0.86 -5.01 2.87
C SER A 386 0.00 -5.02 1.61
N VAL A 387 1.31 -4.95 1.80
CA VAL A 387 2.31 -5.03 0.74
C VAL A 387 3.42 -5.98 1.16
N ILE A 388 4.13 -6.56 0.20
CA ILE A 388 5.18 -7.55 0.41
C ILE A 388 6.36 -7.23 -0.49
N THR A 389 7.58 -7.40 0.02
CA THR A 389 8.81 -7.34 -0.75
C THR A 389 9.78 -8.43 -0.31
#